data_f9f7fce259948b28a9b65dfb38652006
#
_entry.id   f9f7fce259948b28a9b65dfb38652006
#
_cell.length_a   1.000
_cell.length_b   1.000
_cell.length_c   1.000
_cell.angle_alpha   90.00
_cell.angle_beta   90.00
_cell.angle_gamma   90.00
#
_symmetry.space_group_name_H-M   'P 1'
#
loop_
_entity.id
_entity.type
_entity.pdbx_description
1 polymer ?
#
loop_
_entity_poly.entity_id
_entity_poly.type
_entity_poly.pdbx_seq_one_letter_code
_entity_poly.pdbx_strand_id
1 'polypeptide(L)'
;MRAIVCKSHGPAENLTLEEIDDPVAGEKEAVVEVYAASLNFPDGLQIQGKYQFQPPMPFTPGSEVGGVIRSVGSGIEGFAVGDRVMATPGIGGLAEQVVVKAEGLRKIPDSMDFKTAASFAMVYTTSYYALKQRGLLKAGETLLVLGASGGVGLAAVELGKLMGAKVIAAASSDEKLDFVNALKPDALLNYGDGELKEKVKELTNGNGADVIYDPVGGDLFDQSC
;
A
#
# COMPACT_ATOMS: atom_id res chain seq x y z
N MET A 1 -19.83 -16.54 8.02
CA MET A 1 -19.55 -15.39 7.16
C MET A 1 -18.95 -15.81 5.83
N ARG A 2 -19.08 -14.97 4.80
CA ARG A 2 -18.45 -15.25 3.49
C ARG A 2 -17.00 -14.75 3.49
N ALA A 3 -16.11 -15.53 2.88
CA ALA A 3 -14.71 -15.19 2.73
C ALA A 3 -14.13 -15.73 1.40
N ILE A 4 -13.14 -15.06 0.86
CA ILE A 4 -12.30 -15.57 -0.22
C ILE A 4 -11.25 -16.49 0.40
N VAL A 5 -11.20 -17.75 -0.02
CA VAL A 5 -10.31 -18.76 0.56
C VAL A 5 -9.28 -19.24 -0.45
N CYS A 6 -8.02 -19.22 -0.03
CA CYS A 6 -6.88 -19.83 -0.71
C CYS A 6 -6.61 -21.22 -0.11
N LYS A 7 -6.90 -22.28 -0.87
CA LYS A 7 -6.70 -23.69 -0.44
C LYS A 7 -5.36 -24.26 -0.88
N SER A 8 -4.80 -23.72 -1.94
CA SER A 8 -3.50 -24.09 -2.49
C SER A 8 -2.87 -22.91 -3.21
N HIS A 9 -1.54 -22.87 -3.24
CA HIS A 9 -0.85 -21.84 -4.00
C HIS A 9 -1.18 -21.92 -5.49
N GLY A 10 -1.34 -20.75 -6.12
CA GLY A 10 -1.65 -20.66 -7.55
C GLY A 10 -2.11 -19.26 -7.97
N PRO A 11 -2.64 -19.17 -9.19
CA PRO A 11 -3.21 -17.92 -9.70
C PRO A 11 -4.51 -17.57 -8.97
N ALA A 12 -4.97 -16.33 -9.12
CA ALA A 12 -6.15 -15.79 -8.42
C ALA A 12 -7.45 -16.55 -8.76
N GLU A 13 -7.52 -17.18 -9.93
CA GLU A 13 -8.64 -17.99 -10.38
C GLU A 13 -8.87 -19.24 -9.53
N ASN A 14 -7.87 -19.66 -8.75
CA ASN A 14 -7.97 -20.80 -7.81
C ASN A 14 -8.63 -20.41 -6.48
N LEU A 15 -8.84 -19.12 -6.23
CA LEU A 15 -9.51 -18.67 -5.02
C LEU A 15 -11.01 -19.00 -5.10
N THR A 16 -11.58 -19.38 -3.95
CA THR A 16 -12.99 -19.73 -3.85
C THR A 16 -13.71 -18.83 -2.85
N LEU A 17 -14.96 -18.47 -3.16
CA LEU A 17 -15.84 -17.81 -2.19
C LEU A 17 -16.52 -18.90 -1.37
N GLU A 18 -16.34 -18.86 -0.04
CA GLU A 18 -16.85 -19.87 0.87
C GLU A 18 -17.54 -19.27 2.08
N GLU A 19 -18.41 -20.04 2.70
CA GLU A 19 -18.89 -19.75 4.04
C GLU A 19 -17.97 -20.40 5.08
N ILE A 20 -17.46 -19.59 6.00
CA ILE A 20 -16.59 -19.99 7.09
C ILE A 20 -17.18 -19.51 8.42
N ASP A 21 -16.71 -20.04 9.53
CA ASP A 21 -17.16 -19.60 10.86
C ASP A 21 -16.85 -18.12 11.08
N ASP A 22 -17.74 -17.46 11.85
CA ASP A 22 -17.50 -16.08 12.26
C ASP A 22 -16.32 -16.02 13.23
N PRO A 23 -15.41 -15.04 13.08
CA PRO A 23 -14.25 -14.93 13.94
C PRO A 23 -14.63 -14.39 15.33
N VAL A 24 -13.86 -14.79 16.33
CA VAL A 24 -13.98 -14.32 17.71
C VAL A 24 -12.72 -13.61 18.14
N ALA A 25 -12.86 -12.42 18.74
CA ALA A 25 -11.74 -11.65 19.25
C ALA A 25 -11.11 -12.33 20.49
N GLY A 26 -9.82 -12.60 20.41
CA GLY A 26 -8.99 -13.04 21.53
C GLY A 26 -8.50 -11.87 22.39
N GLU A 27 -7.55 -12.14 23.29
CA GLU A 27 -6.92 -11.10 24.11
C GLU A 27 -6.18 -10.09 23.21
N LYS A 28 -6.42 -8.79 23.46
CA LYS A 28 -5.86 -7.65 22.67
C LYS A 28 -6.22 -7.69 21.20
N GLU A 29 -7.34 -8.30 20.83
CA GLU A 29 -7.85 -8.37 19.47
C GLU A 29 -9.26 -7.77 19.37
N ALA A 30 -9.60 -7.29 18.18
CA ALA A 30 -10.97 -6.91 17.85
C ALA A 30 -11.42 -7.62 16.58
N VAL A 31 -12.71 -7.86 16.45
CA VAL A 31 -13.35 -8.22 15.18
C VAL A 31 -13.79 -6.93 14.50
N VAL A 32 -13.34 -6.75 13.27
CA VAL A 32 -13.75 -5.65 12.40
C VAL A 32 -14.71 -6.19 11.34
N GLU A 33 -15.90 -5.60 11.25
CA GLU A 33 -16.81 -5.77 10.13
C GLU A 33 -16.27 -4.98 8.93
N VAL A 34 -15.99 -5.67 7.83
CA VAL A 34 -15.26 -5.11 6.67
C VAL A 34 -16.25 -4.42 5.74
N TYR A 35 -16.04 -3.15 5.51
CA TYR A 35 -16.78 -2.34 4.54
C TYR A 35 -16.02 -2.14 3.23
N ALA A 36 -14.70 -2.17 3.31
CA ALA A 36 -13.81 -2.13 2.16
C ALA A 36 -12.52 -2.89 2.47
N ALA A 37 -11.96 -3.55 1.48
CA ALA A 37 -10.64 -4.15 1.51
C ALA A 37 -9.84 -3.71 0.28
N SER A 38 -8.56 -3.42 0.42
CA SER A 38 -7.68 -3.17 -0.72
C SER A 38 -7.01 -4.46 -1.19
N LEU A 39 -6.61 -4.44 -2.46
CA LEU A 39 -5.73 -5.46 -3.04
C LEU A 39 -4.34 -4.86 -3.18
N ASN A 40 -3.38 -5.47 -2.51
CA ASN A 40 -1.99 -5.05 -2.53
C ASN A 40 -1.11 -6.08 -3.26
N PHE A 41 0.03 -5.64 -3.79
CA PHE A 41 0.97 -6.51 -4.48
C PHE A 41 1.40 -7.74 -3.65
N PRO A 42 1.65 -7.63 -2.32
CA PRO A 42 1.93 -8.77 -1.48
C PRO A 42 0.81 -9.83 -1.43
N ASP A 43 -0.46 -9.44 -1.51
CA ASP A 43 -1.58 -10.39 -1.49
C ASP A 43 -1.49 -11.35 -2.69
N GLY A 44 -1.16 -10.81 -3.89
CA GLY A 44 -0.93 -11.61 -5.09
C GLY A 44 0.28 -12.55 -4.98
N LEU A 45 1.33 -12.13 -4.29
CA LEU A 45 2.50 -12.99 -4.04
C LEU A 45 2.21 -14.06 -2.99
N GLN A 46 1.42 -13.74 -1.96
CA GLN A 46 1.03 -14.71 -0.92
C GLN A 46 0.25 -15.89 -1.49
N ILE A 47 -0.78 -15.61 -2.30
CA ILE A 47 -1.58 -16.70 -2.92
C ILE A 47 -0.75 -17.57 -3.88
N GLN A 48 0.32 -17.02 -4.46
CA GLN A 48 1.25 -17.77 -5.32
C GLN A 48 2.37 -18.47 -4.55
N GLY A 49 2.45 -18.33 -3.22
CA GLY A 49 3.54 -18.88 -2.41
C GLY A 49 4.91 -18.21 -2.66
N LYS A 50 4.91 -16.99 -3.19
CA LYS A 50 6.14 -16.24 -3.56
C LYS A 50 6.49 -15.12 -2.59
N TYR A 51 5.65 -14.89 -1.58
CA TYR A 51 5.93 -13.86 -0.57
C TYR A 51 6.75 -14.46 0.59
N GLN A 52 7.57 -13.64 1.23
CA GLN A 52 8.45 -14.07 2.33
C GLN A 52 7.68 -14.59 3.57
N PHE A 53 6.48 -14.06 3.83
CA PHE A 53 5.56 -14.58 4.83
C PHE A 53 4.49 -15.41 4.15
N GLN A 54 4.42 -16.69 4.52
CA GLN A 54 3.43 -17.62 3.97
C GLN A 54 2.52 -18.10 5.11
N PRO A 55 1.22 -17.73 5.08
CA PRO A 55 0.27 -18.22 6.07
C PRO A 55 0.05 -19.73 5.90
N PRO A 56 -0.35 -20.43 6.98
CA PRO A 56 -0.77 -21.83 6.86
C PRO A 56 -2.03 -21.93 5.99
N MET A 57 -2.09 -22.98 5.18
CA MET A 57 -3.26 -23.28 4.35
C MET A 57 -4.34 -24.03 5.14
N PRO A 58 -5.64 -23.80 4.86
CA PRO A 58 -6.17 -22.75 4.00
C PRO A 58 -6.15 -21.39 4.70
N PHE A 59 -6.09 -20.28 3.92
CA PHE A 59 -6.17 -18.93 4.48
C PHE A 59 -7.02 -18.00 3.62
N THR A 60 -7.48 -16.91 4.21
CA THR A 60 -8.13 -15.80 3.52
C THR A 60 -7.10 -14.71 3.24
N PRO A 61 -6.87 -14.29 1.99
CA PRO A 61 -5.97 -13.18 1.67
C PRO A 61 -6.54 -11.82 2.15
N GLY A 62 -5.77 -10.75 1.90
CA GLY A 62 -6.15 -9.37 2.19
C GLY A 62 -5.51 -8.85 3.45
N SER A 63 -4.63 -7.88 3.25
CA SER A 63 -3.73 -7.36 4.29
C SER A 63 -4.19 -6.04 4.89
N GLU A 64 -5.21 -5.40 4.32
CA GLU A 64 -5.65 -4.06 4.71
C GLU A 64 -7.16 -3.87 4.49
N VAL A 65 -7.85 -3.31 5.49
CA VAL A 65 -9.30 -3.10 5.45
C VAL A 65 -9.70 -1.77 6.08
N GLY A 66 -10.86 -1.27 5.68
CA GLY A 66 -11.61 -0.22 6.37
C GLY A 66 -12.95 -0.77 6.85
N GLY A 67 -13.32 -0.49 8.09
CA GLY A 67 -14.54 -1.06 8.66
C GLY A 67 -14.90 -0.52 10.04
N VAL A 68 -15.80 -1.25 10.71
CA VAL A 68 -16.33 -0.90 12.02
C VAL A 68 -16.03 -2.03 13.01
N ILE A 69 -15.58 -1.70 14.22
CA ILE A 69 -15.37 -2.68 15.27
C ILE A 69 -16.72 -3.28 15.70
N ARG A 70 -16.85 -4.60 15.56
CA ARG A 70 -18.04 -5.38 15.93
C ARG A 70 -17.94 -5.97 17.33
N SER A 71 -16.75 -6.40 17.74
CA SER A 71 -16.48 -6.88 19.09
C SER A 71 -15.02 -6.62 19.47
N VAL A 72 -14.77 -6.53 20.78
CA VAL A 72 -13.43 -6.37 21.34
C VAL A 72 -13.16 -7.48 22.34
N GLY A 73 -11.95 -8.02 22.30
CA GLY A 73 -11.46 -8.96 23.30
C GLY A 73 -10.94 -8.26 24.56
N SER A 74 -10.54 -9.06 25.54
CA SER A 74 -9.96 -8.53 26.77
C SER A 74 -8.65 -7.79 26.53
N GLY A 75 -8.33 -6.79 27.36
CA GLY A 75 -7.04 -6.06 27.28
C GLY A 75 -6.89 -5.11 26.10
N ILE A 76 -7.94 -4.85 25.33
CA ILE A 76 -7.96 -3.77 24.35
C ILE A 76 -8.21 -2.44 25.06
N GLU A 77 -7.37 -1.45 24.78
CA GLU A 77 -7.50 -0.08 25.24
C GLU A 77 -7.66 0.88 24.06
N GLY A 78 -8.46 1.93 24.25
CA GLY A 78 -8.63 2.99 23.26
C GLY A 78 -9.58 2.67 22.10
N PHE A 79 -10.15 1.45 22.03
CA PHE A 79 -11.10 1.03 21.00
C PHE A 79 -12.38 0.47 21.62
N ALA A 80 -13.51 0.69 20.96
CA ALA A 80 -14.83 0.23 21.37
C ALA A 80 -15.65 -0.27 20.17
N VAL A 81 -16.68 -1.06 20.46
CA VAL A 81 -17.68 -1.46 19.44
C VAL A 81 -18.31 -0.21 18.83
N GLY A 82 -18.40 -0.18 17.51
CA GLY A 82 -18.90 0.96 16.73
C GLY A 82 -17.81 1.93 16.26
N ASP A 83 -16.57 1.82 16.74
CA ASP A 83 -15.47 2.65 16.23
C ASP A 83 -15.20 2.36 14.75
N ARG A 84 -15.09 3.43 13.97
CA ARG A 84 -14.66 3.38 12.57
C ARG A 84 -13.15 3.30 12.52
N VAL A 85 -12.62 2.31 11.78
CA VAL A 85 -11.18 2.03 11.76
C VAL A 85 -10.67 1.73 10.37
N MET A 86 -9.40 2.06 10.12
CA MET A 86 -8.55 1.33 9.20
C MET A 86 -7.78 0.28 9.98
N ALA A 87 -7.57 -0.89 9.36
CA ALA A 87 -6.96 -2.02 10.03
C ALA A 87 -6.02 -2.79 9.10
N THR A 88 -4.92 -3.27 9.67
CA THR A 88 -3.90 -4.06 8.96
C THR A 88 -3.77 -5.45 9.59
N PRO A 89 -4.68 -6.38 9.25
CA PRO A 89 -4.67 -7.74 9.80
C PRO A 89 -3.48 -8.58 9.30
N GLY A 90 -2.87 -8.21 8.18
CA GLY A 90 -1.84 -8.99 7.50
C GLY A 90 -2.39 -10.06 6.57
N ILE A 91 -3.45 -10.76 6.98
CA ILE A 91 -4.28 -11.70 6.21
C ILE A 91 -5.72 -11.64 6.71
N GLY A 92 -6.66 -12.19 5.97
CA GLY A 92 -8.07 -12.30 6.40
C GLY A 92 -8.96 -11.16 5.92
N GLY A 93 -8.42 -10.11 5.30
CA GLY A 93 -9.18 -8.92 4.91
C GLY A 93 -10.21 -9.14 3.81
N LEU A 94 -10.07 -10.18 2.97
CA LEU A 94 -11.05 -10.53 1.94
C LEU A 94 -12.17 -11.41 2.49
N ALA A 95 -12.77 -11.00 3.60
CA ALA A 95 -13.92 -11.60 4.27
C ALA A 95 -14.86 -10.52 4.80
N GLU A 96 -16.07 -10.92 5.19
CA GLU A 96 -17.05 -9.98 5.78
C GLU A 96 -16.62 -9.48 7.15
N GLN A 97 -15.82 -10.25 7.89
CA GLN A 97 -15.25 -9.88 9.18
C GLN A 97 -13.81 -10.39 9.29
N VAL A 98 -12.97 -9.69 10.05
CA VAL A 98 -11.59 -10.08 10.30
C VAL A 98 -11.15 -9.77 11.72
N VAL A 99 -10.36 -10.67 12.32
CA VAL A 99 -9.68 -10.40 13.60
C VAL A 99 -8.46 -9.54 13.36
N VAL A 100 -8.30 -8.51 14.16
CA VAL A 100 -7.16 -7.60 14.09
C VAL A 100 -6.62 -7.37 15.51
N LYS A 101 -5.30 -7.45 15.66
CA LYS A 101 -4.62 -7.06 16.89
C LYS A 101 -4.73 -5.56 17.11
N ALA A 102 -4.77 -5.12 18.36
CA ALA A 102 -4.88 -3.70 18.74
C ALA A 102 -3.83 -2.80 18.04
N GLU A 103 -2.61 -3.30 17.86
CA GLU A 103 -1.53 -2.60 17.18
C GLU A 103 -1.77 -2.35 15.68
N GLY A 104 -2.60 -3.17 15.05
CA GLY A 104 -3.03 -3.04 13.66
C GLY A 104 -4.25 -2.13 13.45
N LEU A 105 -4.85 -1.59 14.51
CA LEU A 105 -6.03 -0.74 14.43
C LEU A 105 -5.66 0.74 14.48
N ARG A 106 -6.36 1.56 13.71
CA ARG A 106 -6.31 3.03 13.77
C ARG A 106 -7.71 3.59 13.56
N LYS A 107 -8.16 4.45 14.49
CA LYS A 107 -9.42 5.19 14.29
C LYS A 107 -9.31 6.12 13.09
N ILE A 108 -10.37 6.21 12.33
CA ILE A 108 -10.46 7.15 11.21
C ILE A 108 -11.45 8.28 11.52
N PRO A 109 -11.22 9.49 11.00
CA PRO A 109 -12.16 10.60 11.16
C PRO A 109 -13.47 10.29 10.42
N ASP A 110 -14.57 10.91 10.86
CA ASP A 110 -15.89 10.72 10.23
C ASP A 110 -15.92 11.12 8.75
N SER A 111 -15.07 12.05 8.36
CA SER A 111 -14.92 12.51 6.96
C SER A 111 -14.20 11.52 6.05
N MET A 112 -13.49 10.53 6.57
CA MET A 112 -12.80 9.51 5.78
C MET A 112 -13.75 8.36 5.44
N ASP A 113 -13.93 8.05 4.18
CA ASP A 113 -14.69 6.87 3.76
C ASP A 113 -13.87 5.57 3.94
N PHE A 114 -14.56 4.42 3.95
CA PHE A 114 -13.90 3.14 4.18
C PHE A 114 -13.01 2.68 3.01
N LYS A 115 -13.27 3.13 1.78
CA LYS A 115 -12.41 2.80 0.63
C LYS A 115 -11.06 3.49 0.77
N THR A 116 -11.07 4.76 1.13
CA THR A 116 -9.85 5.52 1.45
C THR A 116 -9.12 4.88 2.63
N ALA A 117 -9.84 4.55 3.71
CA ALA A 117 -9.25 3.91 4.89
C ALA A 117 -8.58 2.56 4.56
N ALA A 118 -9.24 1.74 3.73
CA ALA A 118 -8.73 0.43 3.32
C ALA A 118 -7.51 0.48 2.39
N SER A 119 -7.23 1.60 1.74
CA SER A 119 -6.14 1.75 0.77
C SER A 119 -5.03 2.71 1.23
N PHE A 120 -5.04 3.10 2.50
CA PHE A 120 -4.15 4.14 3.01
C PHE A 120 -2.88 3.58 3.67
N ALA A 121 -3.04 2.69 4.65
CA ALA A 121 -1.95 2.35 5.55
C ALA A 121 -0.79 1.66 4.81
N MET A 122 -1.04 0.68 3.96
CA MET A 122 0.00 -0.09 3.29
C MET A 122 0.88 0.80 2.40
N VAL A 123 0.28 1.60 1.53
CA VAL A 123 1.05 2.39 0.55
C VAL A 123 1.74 3.59 1.20
N TYR A 124 1.06 4.31 2.10
CA TYR A 124 1.66 5.48 2.75
C TYR A 124 2.72 5.13 3.79
N THR A 125 2.52 4.08 4.60
CA THR A 125 3.55 3.67 5.57
C THR A 125 4.78 3.11 4.86
N THR A 126 4.62 2.34 3.79
CA THR A 126 5.72 1.82 2.97
C THR A 126 6.54 2.98 2.38
N SER A 127 5.87 3.91 1.71
CA SER A 127 6.56 5.04 1.06
C SER A 127 7.14 6.02 2.08
N TYR A 128 6.45 6.29 3.20
CA TYR A 128 6.98 7.13 4.27
C TYR A 128 8.24 6.52 4.90
N TYR A 129 8.22 5.22 5.20
CA TYR A 129 9.38 4.51 5.73
C TYR A 129 10.57 4.58 4.76
N ALA A 130 10.30 4.31 3.47
CA ALA A 130 11.33 4.36 2.44
C ALA A 130 11.95 5.76 2.32
N LEU A 131 11.13 6.80 2.18
CA LEU A 131 11.62 8.17 1.98
C LEU A 131 12.26 8.76 3.24
N LYS A 132 11.58 8.61 4.40
CA LYS A 132 12.00 9.28 5.64
C LYS A 132 13.12 8.54 6.38
N GLN A 133 13.04 7.21 6.46
CA GLN A 133 13.97 6.43 7.30
C GLN A 133 15.07 5.75 6.49
N ARG A 134 14.84 5.40 5.24
CA ARG A 134 15.85 4.74 4.39
C ARG A 134 16.55 5.72 3.45
N GLY A 135 15.78 6.48 2.67
CA GLY A 135 16.29 7.49 1.75
C GLY A 135 16.76 8.78 2.42
N LEU A 136 16.34 9.02 3.70
CA LEU A 136 16.67 10.22 4.47
C LEU A 136 16.39 11.53 3.71
N LEU A 137 15.33 11.52 2.90
CA LEU A 137 14.93 12.63 2.04
C LEU A 137 14.79 13.94 2.81
N LYS A 138 15.39 15.00 2.31
CA LYS A 138 15.38 16.34 2.89
C LYS A 138 14.65 17.32 1.99
N ALA A 139 14.16 18.40 2.58
CA ALA A 139 13.59 19.50 1.82
C ALA A 139 14.63 20.11 0.86
N GLY A 140 14.19 20.40 -0.38
CA GLY A 140 15.02 20.95 -1.44
C GLY A 140 15.78 19.92 -2.27
N GLU A 141 15.90 18.66 -1.80
CA GLU A 141 16.47 17.56 -2.60
C GLU A 141 15.54 17.15 -3.76
N THR A 142 16.12 16.56 -4.78
CA THR A 142 15.41 16.03 -5.95
C THR A 142 15.08 14.55 -5.71
N LEU A 143 13.79 14.21 -5.67
CA LEU A 143 13.26 12.86 -5.58
C LEU A 143 12.80 12.37 -6.95
N LEU A 144 13.38 11.30 -7.45
CA LEU A 144 12.87 10.55 -8.60
C LEU A 144 11.99 9.41 -8.11
N VAL A 145 10.74 9.36 -8.56
CA VAL A 145 9.81 8.26 -8.25
C VAL A 145 9.56 7.45 -9.51
N LEU A 146 10.08 6.23 -9.58
CA LEU A 146 9.80 5.27 -10.64
C LEU A 146 8.46 4.57 -10.36
N GLY A 147 7.72 4.21 -11.41
CA GLY A 147 6.39 3.61 -11.25
C GLY A 147 5.40 4.51 -10.51
N ALA A 148 5.49 5.82 -10.73
CA ALA A 148 4.76 6.85 -10.00
C ALA A 148 3.22 6.69 -10.02
N SER A 149 2.67 6.00 -11.00
CA SER A 149 1.22 5.73 -11.12
C SER A 149 0.72 4.54 -10.29
N GLY A 150 1.62 3.75 -9.71
CA GLY A 150 1.25 2.67 -8.79
C GLY A 150 0.93 3.19 -7.38
N GLY A 151 0.27 2.38 -6.53
CA GLY A 151 -0.16 2.81 -5.20
C GLY A 151 0.97 3.40 -4.34
N VAL A 152 2.09 2.69 -4.18
CA VAL A 152 3.26 3.21 -3.43
C VAL A 152 3.96 4.37 -4.15
N GLY A 153 3.91 4.40 -5.50
CA GLY A 153 4.44 5.51 -6.29
C GLY A 153 3.66 6.80 -6.08
N LEU A 154 2.33 6.76 -6.15
CA LEU A 154 1.46 7.91 -5.87
C LEU A 154 1.69 8.44 -4.45
N ALA A 155 1.72 7.54 -3.46
CA ALA A 155 2.02 7.91 -2.08
C ALA A 155 3.41 8.56 -1.94
N ALA A 156 4.43 8.05 -2.67
CA ALA A 156 5.77 8.63 -2.66
C ALA A 156 5.81 10.03 -3.29
N VAL A 157 5.08 10.26 -4.38
CA VAL A 157 4.96 11.60 -5.01
C VAL A 157 4.35 12.59 -4.03
N GLU A 158 3.22 12.26 -3.42
CA GLU A 158 2.53 13.14 -2.47
C GLU A 158 3.39 13.40 -1.22
N LEU A 159 3.94 12.36 -0.61
CA LEU A 159 4.82 12.48 0.54
C LEU A 159 6.08 13.29 0.22
N GLY A 160 6.71 13.08 -0.93
CA GLY A 160 7.86 13.85 -1.39
C GLY A 160 7.55 15.35 -1.46
N LYS A 161 6.41 15.71 -2.04
CA LYS A 161 5.93 17.11 -2.07
C LYS A 161 5.71 17.66 -0.66
N LEU A 162 5.04 16.90 0.22
CA LEU A 162 4.81 17.30 1.62
C LEU A 162 6.10 17.43 2.43
N MET A 163 7.14 16.68 2.09
CA MET A 163 8.48 16.78 2.70
C MET A 163 9.30 17.95 2.13
N GLY A 164 8.79 18.66 1.12
CA GLY A 164 9.45 19.81 0.51
C GLY A 164 10.51 19.46 -0.54
N ALA A 165 10.50 18.23 -1.05
CA ALA A 165 11.38 17.81 -2.14
C ALA A 165 10.91 18.35 -3.51
N LYS A 166 11.82 18.41 -4.48
CA LYS A 166 11.52 18.55 -5.90
C LYS A 166 11.24 17.16 -6.45
N VAL A 167 10.00 16.90 -6.89
CA VAL A 167 9.56 15.55 -7.27
C VAL A 167 9.49 15.40 -8.78
N ILE A 168 10.26 14.45 -9.32
CA ILE A 168 10.16 13.95 -10.70
C ILE A 168 9.36 12.66 -10.64
N ALA A 169 8.14 12.67 -11.18
CA ALA A 169 7.28 11.50 -11.26
C ALA A 169 7.48 10.79 -12.61
N ALA A 170 7.94 9.55 -12.58
CA ALA A 170 8.25 8.78 -13.77
C ALA A 170 7.33 7.57 -13.93
N ALA A 171 6.80 7.38 -15.15
CA ALA A 171 5.93 6.26 -15.51
C ALA A 171 6.19 5.76 -16.92
N SER A 172 5.61 4.62 -17.29
CA SER A 172 5.85 3.93 -18.56
C SER A 172 4.99 4.41 -19.73
N SER A 173 4.08 5.37 -19.52
CA SER A 173 3.25 5.95 -20.57
C SER A 173 2.71 7.32 -20.17
N ASP A 174 2.33 8.12 -21.14
CA ASP A 174 1.74 9.45 -20.92
C ASP A 174 0.40 9.36 -20.20
N GLU A 175 -0.45 8.37 -20.52
CA GLU A 175 -1.72 8.14 -19.82
C GLU A 175 -1.52 7.96 -18.31
N LYS A 176 -0.48 7.22 -17.90
CA LYS A 176 -0.13 7.06 -16.49
C LYS A 176 0.38 8.35 -15.87
N LEU A 177 1.13 9.14 -16.63
CA LEU A 177 1.62 10.45 -16.17
C LEU A 177 0.48 11.45 -16.01
N ASP A 178 -0.51 11.47 -16.89
CA ASP A 178 -1.71 12.30 -16.77
C ASP A 178 -2.44 12.03 -15.45
N PHE A 179 -2.55 10.76 -15.06
CA PHE A 179 -3.13 10.37 -13.77
C PHE A 179 -2.31 10.92 -12.58
N VAL A 180 -0.99 10.80 -12.63
CA VAL A 180 -0.08 11.29 -11.57
C VAL A 180 -0.05 12.81 -11.49
N ASN A 181 -0.29 13.50 -12.61
CA ASN A 181 -0.25 14.97 -12.69
C ASN A 181 -1.25 15.66 -11.75
N ALA A 182 -2.31 14.97 -11.33
CA ALA A 182 -3.24 15.47 -10.31
C ALA A 182 -2.55 15.79 -8.97
N LEU A 183 -1.43 15.13 -8.65
CA LEU A 183 -0.60 15.36 -7.46
C LEU A 183 0.40 16.52 -7.63
N LYS A 184 0.47 17.13 -8.82
CA LYS A 184 1.33 18.28 -9.14
C LYS A 184 2.81 18.04 -8.80
N PRO A 185 3.45 16.98 -9.31
CA PRO A 185 4.91 16.84 -9.22
C PRO A 185 5.59 18.02 -9.93
N ASP A 186 6.87 18.25 -9.66
CA ASP A 186 7.63 19.35 -10.29
C ASP A 186 7.98 19.03 -11.74
N ALA A 187 8.11 17.73 -12.08
CA ALA A 187 8.28 17.27 -13.46
C ALA A 187 7.64 15.89 -13.66
N LEU A 188 7.26 15.60 -14.90
CA LEU A 188 6.78 14.31 -15.37
C LEU A 188 7.82 13.73 -16.34
N LEU A 189 8.09 12.41 -16.26
CA LEU A 189 9.05 11.73 -17.10
C LEU A 189 8.47 10.41 -17.61
N ASN A 190 8.34 10.28 -18.93
CA ASN A 190 8.02 9.02 -19.57
C ASN A 190 9.30 8.23 -19.83
N TYR A 191 9.41 7.02 -19.25
CA TYR A 191 10.54 6.12 -19.47
C TYR A 191 10.21 4.98 -20.45
N GLY A 192 9.00 4.95 -21.02
CA GLY A 192 8.57 3.88 -21.92
C GLY A 192 9.34 3.81 -23.24
N ASP A 193 9.95 4.90 -23.64
CA ASP A 193 10.83 5.03 -24.82
C ASP A 193 12.33 4.95 -24.49
N GLY A 194 12.69 4.68 -23.23
CA GLY A 194 14.07 4.58 -22.75
C GLY A 194 14.66 5.91 -22.29
N GLU A 195 15.99 5.96 -22.20
CA GLU A 195 16.79 7.16 -21.90
C GLU A 195 16.48 7.81 -20.52
N LEU A 196 16.12 6.99 -19.51
CA LEU A 196 15.78 7.48 -18.18
C LEU A 196 16.86 8.41 -17.60
N LYS A 197 18.13 7.97 -17.67
CA LYS A 197 19.27 8.70 -17.08
C LYS A 197 19.48 10.08 -17.73
N GLU A 198 19.41 10.13 -19.05
CA GLU A 198 19.58 11.35 -19.84
C GLU A 198 18.46 12.34 -19.54
N LYS A 199 17.22 11.88 -19.55
CA LYS A 199 16.04 12.71 -19.22
C LYS A 199 16.08 13.27 -17.79
N VAL A 200 16.49 12.47 -16.81
CA VAL A 200 16.66 12.96 -15.43
C VAL A 200 17.75 14.03 -15.37
N LYS A 201 18.88 13.87 -16.07
CA LYS A 201 19.94 14.88 -16.12
C LYS A 201 19.46 16.17 -16.77
N GLU A 202 18.68 16.10 -17.85
CA GLU A 202 18.09 17.27 -18.48
C GLU A 202 17.18 18.04 -17.51
N LEU A 203 16.27 17.35 -16.83
CA LEU A 203 15.35 17.93 -15.86
C LEU A 203 16.04 18.53 -14.62
N THR A 204 17.27 18.10 -14.35
CA THR A 204 18.04 18.50 -13.15
C THR A 204 19.27 19.35 -13.47
N ASN A 205 19.40 19.85 -14.70
CA ASN A 205 20.57 20.60 -15.17
C ASN A 205 21.91 19.85 -14.93
N GLY A 206 21.90 18.53 -15.13
CA GLY A 206 23.06 17.66 -15.00
C GLY A 206 23.33 17.10 -13.61
N ASN A 207 22.58 17.54 -12.56
CA ASN A 207 22.83 17.12 -11.18
C ASN A 207 22.31 15.71 -10.84
N GLY A 208 21.29 15.22 -11.57
CA GLY A 208 20.62 13.96 -11.24
C GLY A 208 19.64 14.06 -10.07
N ALA A 209 19.25 12.93 -9.51
CA ALA A 209 18.37 12.84 -8.35
C ALA A 209 19.17 12.52 -7.09
N ASP A 210 18.82 13.18 -5.96
CA ASP A 210 19.45 12.92 -4.66
C ASP A 210 18.90 11.63 -4.02
N VAL A 211 17.60 11.35 -4.24
CA VAL A 211 16.92 10.14 -3.77
C VAL A 211 16.12 9.54 -4.92
N ILE A 212 16.22 8.22 -5.07
CA ILE A 212 15.45 7.45 -6.05
C ILE A 212 14.56 6.47 -5.30
N TYR A 213 13.26 6.57 -5.53
CA TYR A 213 12.26 5.61 -5.04
C TYR A 213 11.90 4.66 -6.17
N ASP A 214 12.37 3.43 -6.07
CA ASP A 214 12.21 2.41 -7.11
C ASP A 214 11.46 1.16 -6.63
N PRO A 215 10.13 1.10 -6.81
CA PRO A 215 9.34 -0.12 -6.61
C PRO A 215 9.27 -1.02 -7.85
N VAL A 216 9.93 -0.66 -8.96
CA VAL A 216 9.85 -1.36 -10.25
C VAL A 216 11.00 -2.35 -10.42
N GLY A 217 12.24 -1.88 -10.20
CA GLY A 217 13.44 -2.70 -10.37
C GLY A 217 13.80 -3.03 -11.83
N GLY A 218 14.60 -4.09 -12.02
CA GLY A 218 15.03 -4.54 -13.32
C GLY A 218 15.91 -3.50 -14.04
N ASP A 219 15.79 -3.40 -15.36
CA ASP A 219 16.59 -2.50 -16.20
C ASP A 219 16.48 -1.02 -15.80
N LEU A 220 15.35 -0.62 -15.19
CA LEU A 220 15.18 0.76 -14.68
C LEU A 220 16.08 1.04 -13.48
N PHE A 221 16.33 0.06 -12.62
CA PHE A 221 17.28 0.21 -11.53
C PHE A 221 18.69 0.50 -12.07
N ASP A 222 19.15 -0.28 -13.05
CA ASP A 222 20.49 -0.10 -13.64
C ASP A 222 20.63 1.25 -14.34
N GLN A 223 19.57 1.74 -15.00
CA GLN A 223 19.56 3.05 -15.65
C GLN A 223 19.50 4.21 -14.63
N SER A 224 19.01 3.98 -13.44
CA SER A 224 18.84 5.02 -12.42
C SER A 224 20.09 5.28 -11.57
N CYS A 225 21.12 4.43 -11.67
CA CYS A 225 22.38 4.51 -10.91
C CYS A 225 23.50 5.35 -11.59
#